data_3cdaf4b1939dc73faee0f00dc6682102
#
_entry.id   3cdaf4b1939dc73faee0f00dc6682102
#
_cell.length_a   1.000
_cell.length_b   1.000
_cell.length_c   1.000
_cell.angle_alpha   90.00
_cell.angle_beta   90.00
_cell.angle_gamma   90.00
#
_symmetry.space_group_name_H-M   'P 1'
#
loop_
_entity.id
_entity.type
_entity.pdbx_description
1 polymer ?
#
loop_
_entity_poly.entity_id
_entity_poly.type
_entity_poly.pdbx_seq_one_letter_code
_entity_poly.pdbx_strand_id
1 'polypeptide(L)'
;MRPPADHIEALRELAPSGTIRVAINIGNGATVTVSGDGTLTGPAPRLAERLALWSGLPIAITRFASAAEVIAAAEADDAWDIAFLAIEPDRADRFHFTPPYLLIEASFAVWADSPIRSMGDVDRPEVRIATSKGAAYDLVLQRSLRHACLVPFGGPRPSLEGFEKQRLDAVAGIRETLERTFDGRSDIRVLPGRFAAIKHGIAIPIRRPLAAALLERFIGETRDLLPADSGTVPAASSPDDGR
;
A
#
# COMPACT_ATOMS: atom_id res chain seq x y z
N MET A 1 -0.90 12.98 23.14
CA MET A 1 -1.05 14.45 23.09
C MET A 1 -2.30 14.72 22.27
N ARG A 2 -3.25 15.55 22.74
CA ARG A 2 -4.47 15.87 21.98
C ARG A 2 -4.21 17.02 21.01
N PRO A 3 -4.88 17.05 19.86
CA PRO A 3 -4.77 18.18 18.94
C PRO A 3 -5.25 19.48 19.64
N PRO A 4 -4.67 20.63 19.30
CA PRO A 4 -5.12 21.92 19.85
C PRO A 4 -6.60 22.22 19.54
N ALA A 5 -7.23 23.08 20.37
CA ALA A 5 -8.66 23.41 20.25
C ALA A 5 -9.04 24.08 18.90
N ASP A 6 -8.10 24.71 18.25
CA ASP A 6 -8.23 25.34 16.91
C ASP A 6 -8.38 24.34 15.75
N HIS A 7 -8.32 23.02 16.01
CA HIS A 7 -8.51 21.97 15.01
C HIS A 7 -9.93 21.35 15.00
N ILE A 8 -10.90 21.96 15.69
CA ILE A 8 -12.27 21.40 15.76
C ILE A 8 -12.89 21.21 14.36
N GLU A 9 -12.69 22.17 13.45
CA GLU A 9 -13.18 22.03 12.08
C GLU A 9 -12.49 20.91 11.32
N ALA A 10 -11.18 20.79 11.47
CA ALA A 10 -10.40 19.70 10.85
C ALA A 10 -10.84 18.32 11.39
N LEU A 11 -11.14 18.20 12.68
CA LEU A 11 -11.68 16.95 13.25
C LEU A 11 -13.08 16.64 12.73
N ARG A 12 -13.94 17.66 12.54
CA ARG A 12 -15.27 17.47 11.93
C ARG A 12 -15.17 17.04 10.46
N GLU A 13 -14.21 17.61 9.75
CA GLU A 13 -13.94 17.22 8.37
C GLU A 13 -13.36 15.79 8.28
N LEU A 14 -12.48 15.42 9.24
CA LEU A 14 -11.90 14.08 9.33
C LEU A 14 -12.96 13.00 9.64
N ALA A 15 -13.89 13.30 10.54
CA ALA A 15 -14.92 12.36 10.99
C ALA A 15 -16.30 13.04 11.02
N PRO A 16 -16.98 13.24 9.88
CA PRO A 16 -18.27 13.92 9.83
C PRO A 16 -19.36 13.22 10.64
N SER A 17 -19.26 11.91 10.81
CA SER A 17 -20.18 11.10 11.64
C SER A 17 -19.79 11.05 13.12
N GLY A 18 -18.67 11.67 13.53
CA GLY A 18 -18.08 11.54 14.86
C GLY A 18 -17.24 10.27 15.04
N THR A 19 -17.14 9.42 14.02
CA THR A 19 -16.30 8.20 13.98
C THR A 19 -15.46 8.23 12.72
N ILE A 20 -14.15 8.00 12.83
CA ILE A 20 -13.26 7.91 11.68
C ILE A 20 -13.47 6.55 11.00
N ARG A 21 -14.01 6.55 9.79
CA ARG A 21 -14.17 5.34 8.98
C ARG A 21 -12.85 5.05 8.26
N VAL A 22 -12.24 3.93 8.58
CA VAL A 22 -10.88 3.55 8.13
C VAL A 22 -10.97 2.41 7.13
N ALA A 23 -10.52 2.62 5.91
CA ALA A 23 -10.39 1.56 4.91
C ALA A 23 -9.02 0.88 4.97
N ILE A 24 -9.01 -0.45 5.11
CA ILE A 24 -7.79 -1.27 5.11
C ILE A 24 -7.86 -2.30 4.00
N ASN A 25 -6.86 -2.29 3.11
CA ASN A 25 -6.64 -3.32 2.11
C ASN A 25 -5.96 -4.53 2.76
N ILE A 26 -6.72 -5.57 3.09
CA ILE A 26 -6.21 -6.80 3.72
C ILE A 26 -5.38 -7.68 2.75
N GLY A 27 -5.41 -7.41 1.45
CA GLY A 27 -4.55 -8.06 0.46
C GLY A 27 -3.09 -7.59 0.49
N ASN A 28 -2.78 -6.50 1.22
CA ASN A 28 -1.42 -5.98 1.35
C ASN A 28 -0.77 -6.47 2.66
N GLY A 29 -0.12 -7.63 2.60
CA GLY A 29 0.51 -8.26 3.75
C GLY A 29 1.66 -7.49 4.40
N ALA A 30 2.23 -6.47 3.74
CA ALA A 30 3.23 -5.59 4.35
C ALA A 30 2.60 -4.51 5.26
N THR A 31 1.32 -4.18 5.07
CA THR A 31 0.61 -3.17 5.87
C THR A 31 -0.30 -3.78 6.93
N VAL A 32 -0.80 -5.00 6.68
CA VAL A 32 -1.75 -5.67 7.56
C VAL A 32 -1.61 -7.19 7.50
N THR A 33 -1.74 -7.84 8.64
CA THR A 33 -1.88 -9.29 8.78
C THR A 33 -3.22 -9.58 9.44
N VAL A 34 -3.94 -10.56 8.91
CA VAL A 34 -5.21 -11.03 9.45
C VAL A 34 -4.96 -12.35 10.17
N SER A 35 -5.16 -12.41 11.48
CA SER A 35 -5.06 -13.63 12.28
C SER A 35 -6.26 -14.55 12.08
N GLY A 36 -6.15 -15.81 12.51
CA GLY A 36 -7.23 -16.79 12.35
C GLY A 36 -8.54 -16.44 13.09
N ASP A 37 -8.45 -15.63 14.15
CA ASP A 37 -9.59 -15.05 14.88
C ASP A 37 -10.16 -13.78 14.24
N GLY A 38 -9.56 -13.34 13.14
CA GLY A 38 -9.94 -12.14 12.42
C GLY A 38 -9.29 -10.86 12.94
N THR A 39 -8.41 -10.91 13.94
CA THR A 39 -7.70 -9.73 14.44
C THR A 39 -6.78 -9.15 13.36
N LEU A 40 -6.77 -7.81 13.22
CA LEU A 40 -5.87 -7.10 12.31
C LEU A 40 -4.64 -6.63 13.09
N THR A 41 -3.45 -6.95 12.58
CA THR A 41 -2.17 -6.49 13.10
C THR A 41 -1.31 -5.91 11.98
N GLY A 42 -0.26 -5.17 12.32
CA GLY A 42 0.64 -4.57 11.33
C GLY A 42 0.65 -3.04 11.37
N PRO A 43 1.41 -2.40 10.46
CA PRO A 43 1.58 -0.94 10.45
C PRO A 43 0.27 -0.15 10.32
N ALA A 44 -0.62 -0.55 9.40
CA ALA A 44 -1.85 0.20 9.15
C ALA A 44 -2.84 0.17 10.33
N PRO A 45 -3.21 -1.00 10.91
CA PRO A 45 -4.07 -1.04 12.09
C PRO A 45 -3.48 -0.28 13.29
N ARG A 46 -2.18 -0.45 13.56
CA ARG A 46 -1.51 0.27 14.67
C ARG A 46 -1.56 1.78 14.49
N LEU A 47 -1.39 2.26 13.26
CA LEU A 47 -1.45 3.69 12.98
C LEU A 47 -2.88 4.23 13.10
N ALA A 48 -3.90 3.43 12.72
CA ALA A 48 -5.31 3.76 12.92
C ALA A 48 -5.66 3.86 14.41
N GLU A 49 -5.25 2.89 15.23
CA GLU A 49 -5.43 2.91 16.70
C GLU A 49 -4.75 4.13 17.32
N ARG A 50 -3.53 4.46 16.87
CA ARG A 50 -2.84 5.66 17.31
C ARG A 50 -3.56 6.94 16.96
N LEU A 51 -4.13 7.01 15.74
CA LEU A 51 -4.93 8.15 15.31
C LEU A 51 -6.17 8.31 16.22
N ALA A 52 -6.83 7.22 16.58
CA ALA A 52 -7.96 7.25 17.53
C ALA A 52 -7.54 7.84 18.88
N LEU A 53 -6.42 7.38 19.43
CA LEU A 53 -5.91 7.91 20.72
C LEU A 53 -5.47 9.37 20.62
N TRP A 54 -4.84 9.75 19.52
CA TRP A 54 -4.33 11.11 19.29
C TRP A 54 -5.48 12.11 19.07
N SER A 55 -6.46 11.76 18.22
CA SER A 55 -7.60 12.63 17.91
C SER A 55 -8.67 12.64 19.01
N GLY A 56 -8.76 11.59 19.82
CA GLY A 56 -9.84 11.35 20.78
C GLY A 56 -11.14 10.90 20.11
N LEU A 57 -11.11 10.50 18.83
CA LEU A 57 -12.25 10.02 18.07
C LEU A 57 -12.23 8.49 17.96
N PRO A 58 -13.39 7.81 18.02
CA PRO A 58 -13.48 6.40 17.74
C PRO A 58 -13.16 6.11 16.27
N ILE A 59 -12.70 4.88 15.98
CA ILE A 59 -12.46 4.37 14.62
C ILE A 59 -13.41 3.21 14.31
N ALA A 60 -13.81 3.11 13.04
CA ALA A 60 -14.50 1.95 12.49
C ALA A 60 -13.73 1.45 11.26
N ILE A 61 -13.24 0.21 11.30
CA ILE A 61 -12.42 -0.37 10.24
C ILE A 61 -13.30 -1.15 9.27
N THR A 62 -13.23 -0.81 7.98
CA THR A 62 -13.79 -1.59 6.87
C THR A 62 -12.64 -2.27 6.10
N ARG A 63 -12.81 -3.57 5.82
CA ARG A 63 -11.83 -4.41 5.14
C ARG A 63 -12.15 -4.51 3.66
N PHE A 64 -11.13 -4.40 2.83
CA PHE A 64 -11.21 -4.55 1.38
C PHE A 64 -10.16 -5.56 0.92
N ALA A 65 -10.47 -6.36 -0.09
CA ALA A 65 -9.54 -7.38 -0.59
C ALA A 65 -8.41 -6.78 -1.46
N SER A 66 -8.60 -5.56 -1.99
CA SER A 66 -7.62 -4.92 -2.87
C SER A 66 -7.64 -3.39 -2.75
N ALA A 67 -6.56 -2.75 -3.23
CA ALA A 67 -6.51 -1.29 -3.34
C ALA A 67 -7.56 -0.74 -4.32
N ALA A 68 -7.88 -1.50 -5.38
CA ALA A 68 -8.90 -1.12 -6.36
C ALA A 68 -10.28 -1.02 -5.71
N GLU A 69 -10.63 -1.97 -4.82
CA GLU A 69 -11.90 -1.93 -4.07
C GLU A 69 -11.95 -0.74 -3.11
N VAL A 70 -10.85 -0.43 -2.41
CA VAL A 70 -10.79 0.76 -1.54
C VAL A 70 -11.07 2.03 -2.33
N ILE A 71 -10.47 2.18 -3.51
CA ILE A 71 -10.63 3.36 -4.37
C ILE A 71 -12.06 3.42 -4.93
N ALA A 72 -12.60 2.32 -5.42
CA ALA A 72 -13.96 2.25 -5.94
C ALA A 72 -15.01 2.61 -4.87
N ALA A 73 -14.81 2.17 -3.62
CA ALA A 73 -15.70 2.48 -2.51
C ALA A 73 -15.71 3.99 -2.16
N ALA A 74 -14.59 4.69 -2.31
CA ALA A 74 -14.54 6.14 -2.13
C ALA A 74 -15.35 6.91 -3.18
N GLU A 75 -15.35 6.40 -4.41
CA GLU A 75 -16.02 7.04 -5.55
C GLU A 75 -17.54 6.81 -5.55
N ALA A 76 -17.97 5.60 -5.19
CA ALA A 76 -19.38 5.21 -5.24
C ALA A 76 -20.20 5.75 -4.06
N ASP A 77 -19.69 5.65 -2.84
CA ASP A 77 -20.52 5.77 -1.65
C ASP A 77 -19.92 6.64 -0.53
N ASP A 78 -18.80 7.32 -0.77
CA ASP A 78 -18.06 7.99 0.32
C ASP A 78 -17.88 7.06 1.55
N ALA A 79 -17.47 5.81 1.28
CA ALA A 79 -17.58 4.72 2.27
C ALA A 79 -16.56 4.83 3.41
N TRP A 80 -15.54 5.70 3.27
CA TRP A 80 -14.50 5.86 4.28
C TRP A 80 -13.99 7.31 4.36
N ASP A 81 -13.38 7.64 5.48
CA ASP A 81 -12.80 8.96 5.73
C ASP A 81 -11.30 8.99 5.48
N ILE A 82 -10.62 7.89 5.81
CA ILE A 82 -9.20 7.68 5.53
C ILE A 82 -8.95 6.27 5.01
N ALA A 83 -7.87 6.11 4.22
CA ALA A 83 -7.42 4.82 3.76
C ALA A 83 -5.88 4.72 3.81
N PHE A 84 -5.35 3.53 4.05
CA PHE A 84 -3.92 3.25 3.98
C PHE A 84 -3.55 2.76 2.58
N LEU A 85 -3.05 3.67 1.73
CA LEU A 85 -2.78 3.41 0.31
C LEU A 85 -1.36 3.80 -0.10
N ALA A 86 -0.91 3.20 -1.20
CA ALA A 86 0.28 3.66 -1.88
C ALA A 86 0.07 5.07 -2.46
N ILE A 87 1.09 5.90 -2.31
CA ILE A 87 1.15 7.25 -2.89
C ILE A 87 1.48 7.08 -4.36
N GLU A 88 0.50 7.26 -5.24
CA GLU A 88 0.64 7.12 -6.69
C GLU A 88 0.16 8.40 -7.40
N PRO A 89 0.88 8.87 -8.44
CA PRO A 89 0.46 10.04 -9.21
C PRO A 89 -0.97 9.96 -9.73
N ASP A 90 -1.37 8.78 -10.21
CA ASP A 90 -2.72 8.52 -10.77
C ASP A 90 -3.87 8.62 -9.74
N ARG A 91 -3.53 8.89 -8.48
CA ARG A 91 -4.49 9.06 -7.38
C ARG A 91 -4.52 10.49 -6.83
N ALA A 92 -3.59 11.35 -7.27
CA ALA A 92 -3.40 12.69 -6.70
C ALA A 92 -4.55 13.66 -7.01
N ASP A 93 -5.32 13.41 -8.06
CA ASP A 93 -6.50 14.19 -8.42
C ASP A 93 -7.74 13.85 -7.57
N ARG A 94 -7.70 12.76 -6.81
CA ARG A 94 -8.82 12.24 -6.00
C ARG A 94 -8.55 12.27 -4.51
N PHE A 95 -7.28 12.14 -4.12
CA PHE A 95 -6.88 12.02 -2.72
C PHE A 95 -5.69 12.93 -2.38
N HIS A 96 -5.76 13.56 -1.23
CA HIS A 96 -4.56 14.04 -0.52
C HIS A 96 -3.86 12.83 0.13
N PHE A 97 -2.55 12.90 0.22
CA PHE A 97 -1.74 11.90 0.92
C PHE A 97 -0.89 12.57 1.98
N THR A 98 -0.81 11.98 3.15
CA THR A 98 0.20 12.36 4.13
C THR A 98 1.61 12.05 3.63
N PRO A 99 2.67 12.61 4.24
CA PRO A 99 4.01 12.05 4.09
C PRO A 99 4.00 10.54 4.34
N PRO A 100 4.90 9.78 3.67
CA PRO A 100 4.90 8.33 3.79
C PRO A 100 5.24 7.88 5.22
N TYR A 101 4.46 6.93 5.73
CA TYR A 101 4.72 6.25 6.99
C TYR A 101 5.43 4.90 6.81
N LEU A 102 5.45 4.36 5.58
CA LEU A 102 6.02 3.06 5.24
C LEU A 102 6.55 3.04 3.80
N LEU A 103 7.67 2.34 3.59
CA LEU A 103 8.22 2.01 2.28
C LEU A 103 8.11 0.50 2.09
N ILE A 104 7.48 0.07 1.01
CA ILE A 104 7.26 -1.34 0.69
C ILE A 104 7.99 -1.69 -0.59
N GLU A 105 8.69 -2.83 -0.60
CA GLU A 105 9.36 -3.34 -1.78
C GLU A 105 8.43 -4.21 -2.62
N ALA A 106 8.46 -4.02 -3.94
CA ALA A 106 7.82 -4.90 -4.89
C ALA A 106 8.84 -5.73 -5.65
N SER A 107 8.54 -7.02 -5.83
CA SER A 107 9.41 -7.99 -6.47
C SER A 107 8.60 -8.94 -7.36
N PHE A 108 9.29 -9.90 -7.98
CA PHE A 108 8.68 -11.00 -8.72
C PHE A 108 8.97 -12.33 -8.06
N ALA A 109 8.01 -13.25 -8.12
CA ALA A 109 8.26 -14.66 -7.96
C ALA A 109 8.19 -15.34 -9.33
N VAL A 110 9.04 -16.33 -9.54
CA VAL A 110 9.16 -17.12 -10.78
C VAL A 110 9.32 -18.59 -10.45
N TRP A 111 9.09 -19.47 -11.43
CA TRP A 111 9.39 -20.89 -11.29
C TRP A 111 10.89 -21.11 -11.03
N ALA A 112 11.24 -22.09 -10.21
CA ALA A 112 12.63 -22.36 -9.84
C ALA A 112 13.51 -22.72 -11.05
N ASP A 113 12.93 -23.39 -12.05
CA ASP A 113 13.57 -23.77 -13.32
C ASP A 113 13.57 -22.62 -14.36
N SER A 114 12.88 -21.51 -14.11
CA SER A 114 12.81 -20.37 -15.02
C SER A 114 14.18 -19.81 -15.37
N PRO A 115 14.42 -19.40 -16.63
CA PRO A 115 15.64 -18.71 -17.04
C PRO A 115 15.72 -17.27 -16.50
N ILE A 116 14.62 -16.72 -15.98
CA ILE A 116 14.58 -15.38 -15.37
C ILE A 116 15.31 -15.43 -14.03
N ARG A 117 16.49 -14.79 -13.94
CA ARG A 117 17.35 -14.81 -12.74
C ARG A 117 17.42 -13.47 -12.00
N SER A 118 17.13 -12.38 -12.70
CA SER A 118 17.21 -11.00 -12.20
C SER A 118 16.00 -10.18 -12.62
N MET A 119 15.87 -8.98 -12.07
CA MET A 119 14.83 -8.01 -12.46
C MET A 119 14.92 -7.62 -13.94
N GLY A 120 16.14 -7.54 -14.49
CA GLY A 120 16.37 -7.19 -15.89
C GLY A 120 15.97 -8.27 -16.90
N ASP A 121 15.77 -9.50 -16.45
CA ASP A 121 15.35 -10.61 -17.30
C ASP A 121 13.84 -10.67 -17.54
N VAL A 122 13.07 -9.86 -16.79
CA VAL A 122 11.60 -9.96 -16.78
C VAL A 122 10.97 -9.26 -17.98
N ASP A 123 11.55 -8.13 -18.45
CA ASP A 123 10.98 -7.35 -19.56
C ASP A 123 11.37 -7.89 -20.94
N ARG A 124 10.81 -9.05 -21.30
CA ARG A 124 11.02 -9.69 -22.62
C ARG A 124 9.66 -10.02 -23.26
N PRO A 125 9.57 -10.03 -24.62
CA PRO A 125 8.28 -10.20 -25.33
C PRO A 125 7.52 -11.49 -24.99
N GLU A 126 8.24 -12.58 -24.66
CA GLU A 126 7.65 -13.86 -24.30
C GLU A 126 7.18 -13.98 -22.86
N VAL A 127 7.59 -13.04 -21.99
CA VAL A 127 7.31 -13.13 -20.55
C VAL A 127 5.90 -12.61 -20.23
N ARG A 128 5.10 -13.47 -19.59
CA ARG A 128 3.75 -13.16 -19.11
C ARG A 128 3.79 -13.03 -17.59
N ILE A 129 3.38 -11.86 -17.09
CA ILE A 129 3.48 -11.50 -15.67
C ILE A 129 2.08 -11.38 -15.07
N ALA A 130 1.75 -12.25 -14.11
CA ALA A 130 0.55 -12.07 -13.30
C ALA A 130 0.67 -10.82 -12.43
N THR A 131 -0.37 -9.99 -12.38
CA THR A 131 -0.41 -8.79 -11.55
C THR A 131 -1.79 -8.53 -10.96
N SER A 132 -1.87 -7.81 -9.86
CA SER A 132 -3.12 -7.37 -9.24
C SER A 132 -3.53 -6.03 -9.83
N LYS A 133 -4.59 -6.02 -10.64
CA LYS A 133 -5.11 -4.83 -11.33
C LYS A 133 -5.28 -3.65 -10.38
N GLY A 134 -4.66 -2.51 -10.71
CA GLY A 134 -4.75 -1.27 -9.94
C GLY A 134 -3.94 -1.24 -8.63
N ALA A 135 -3.17 -2.29 -8.34
CA ALA A 135 -2.16 -2.23 -7.29
C ALA A 135 -1.03 -1.27 -7.69
N ALA A 136 -0.35 -0.65 -6.72
CA ALA A 136 0.73 0.29 -7.01
C ALA A 136 1.85 -0.33 -7.86
N TYR A 137 2.23 -1.58 -7.57
CA TYR A 137 3.23 -2.29 -8.37
C TYR A 137 2.74 -2.61 -9.80
N ASP A 138 1.44 -2.83 -10.00
CA ASP A 138 0.83 -2.97 -11.33
C ASP A 138 0.95 -1.66 -12.13
N LEU A 139 0.62 -0.52 -11.51
CA LEU A 139 0.74 0.80 -12.13
C LEU A 139 2.21 1.13 -12.47
N VAL A 140 3.17 0.76 -11.60
CA VAL A 140 4.59 0.90 -11.90
C VAL A 140 4.97 0.07 -13.13
N LEU A 141 4.56 -1.19 -13.19
CA LEU A 141 4.87 -2.08 -14.31
C LEU A 141 4.24 -1.60 -15.62
N GLN A 142 3.01 -1.12 -15.61
CA GLN A 142 2.35 -0.54 -16.79
C GLN A 142 3.13 0.64 -17.38
N ARG A 143 3.81 1.43 -16.52
CA ARG A 143 4.61 2.59 -16.94
C ARG A 143 6.04 2.21 -17.36
N SER A 144 6.60 1.14 -16.82
CA SER A 144 8.03 0.80 -16.98
C SER A 144 8.32 -0.32 -17.96
N LEU A 145 7.45 -1.32 -18.08
CA LEU A 145 7.65 -2.43 -19.02
C LEU A 145 7.43 -1.98 -20.46
N ARG A 146 8.23 -2.54 -21.35
CA ARG A 146 8.20 -2.25 -22.79
C ARG A 146 7.87 -3.46 -23.65
N HIS A 147 8.15 -4.65 -23.15
CA HIS A 147 8.12 -5.89 -23.94
C HIS A 147 7.24 -6.96 -23.29
N ALA A 148 7.36 -7.17 -21.99
CA ALA A 148 6.63 -8.20 -21.29
C ALA A 148 5.12 -7.92 -21.22
N CYS A 149 4.32 -9.00 -21.19
CA CYS A 149 2.87 -8.95 -21.16
C CYS A 149 2.35 -9.02 -19.71
N LEU A 150 1.61 -8.00 -19.27
CA LEU A 150 0.90 -8.04 -18.00
C LEU A 150 -0.42 -8.81 -18.15
N VAL A 151 -0.65 -9.75 -17.23
CA VAL A 151 -1.90 -10.51 -17.10
C VAL A 151 -2.57 -10.07 -15.79
N PRO A 152 -3.52 -9.10 -15.82
CA PRO A 152 -4.12 -8.53 -14.63
C PRO A 152 -5.22 -9.42 -14.05
N PHE A 153 -5.22 -9.57 -12.73
CA PHE A 153 -6.24 -10.28 -11.93
C PHE A 153 -6.93 -9.32 -10.96
N GLY A 154 -8.08 -9.69 -10.43
CA GLY A 154 -8.92 -8.86 -9.58
C GLY A 154 -8.38 -8.59 -8.16
N GLY A 155 -7.16 -9.03 -7.82
CA GLY A 155 -6.55 -8.80 -6.51
C GLY A 155 -5.27 -9.60 -6.32
N PRO A 156 -4.53 -9.39 -5.21
CA PRO A 156 -3.27 -10.07 -4.96
C PRO A 156 -3.40 -11.61 -4.92
N ARG A 157 -4.39 -12.13 -4.18
CA ARG A 157 -4.62 -13.57 -4.10
C ARG A 157 -4.99 -14.18 -5.46
N PRO A 158 -5.96 -13.64 -6.24
CA PRO A 158 -6.23 -14.10 -7.60
C PRO A 158 -5.02 -14.06 -8.53
N SER A 159 -4.10 -13.09 -8.39
CA SER A 159 -2.89 -13.03 -9.22
C SER A 159 -1.90 -14.16 -8.89
N LEU A 160 -1.72 -14.51 -7.62
CA LEU A 160 -0.90 -15.64 -7.19
C LEU A 160 -1.48 -16.97 -7.70
N GLU A 161 -2.79 -17.18 -7.51
CA GLU A 161 -3.49 -18.35 -8.03
C GLU A 161 -3.44 -18.44 -9.56
N GLY A 162 -3.60 -17.30 -10.24
CA GLY A 162 -3.53 -17.21 -11.70
C GLY A 162 -2.15 -17.53 -12.26
N PHE A 163 -1.08 -17.08 -11.59
CA PHE A 163 0.30 -17.44 -11.91
C PHE A 163 0.50 -18.96 -11.93
N GLU A 164 0.04 -19.64 -10.88
CA GLU A 164 0.17 -21.09 -10.79
C GLU A 164 -0.74 -21.82 -11.78
N LYS A 165 -2.05 -21.52 -11.81
CA LYS A 165 -3.04 -22.22 -12.64
C LYS A 165 -2.78 -22.07 -14.14
N GLN A 166 -2.33 -20.89 -14.58
CA GLN A 166 -2.05 -20.60 -16.00
C GLN A 166 -0.59 -20.80 -16.37
N ARG A 167 0.23 -21.24 -15.40
CA ARG A 167 1.68 -21.41 -15.53
C ARG A 167 2.31 -20.19 -16.24
N LEU A 168 2.02 -19.00 -15.70
CA LEU A 168 2.61 -17.75 -16.18
C LEU A 168 4.10 -17.72 -15.80
N ASP A 169 4.87 -16.87 -16.47
CA ASP A 169 6.34 -16.87 -16.33
C ASP A 169 6.80 -16.19 -15.04
N ALA A 170 6.04 -15.19 -14.57
CA ALA A 170 6.29 -14.49 -13.31
C ALA A 170 4.98 -14.02 -12.65
N VAL A 171 5.04 -13.74 -11.35
CA VAL A 171 4.01 -12.98 -10.65
C VAL A 171 4.66 -11.80 -9.92
N ALA A 172 4.10 -10.62 -10.12
CA ALA A 172 4.48 -9.40 -9.42
C ALA A 172 3.71 -9.26 -8.10
N GLY A 173 4.37 -8.80 -7.05
CA GLY A 173 3.73 -8.59 -5.76
C GLY A 173 4.62 -7.87 -4.75
N ILE A 174 4.06 -7.62 -3.59
CA ILE A 174 4.82 -7.14 -2.43
C ILE A 174 5.78 -8.25 -1.99
N ARG A 175 7.08 -7.92 -1.82
CA ARG A 175 8.14 -8.88 -1.51
C ARG A 175 7.78 -9.77 -0.33
N GLU A 176 7.43 -9.20 0.82
CA GLU A 176 7.12 -9.95 2.04
C GLU A 176 5.90 -10.87 1.86
N THR A 177 4.96 -10.46 1.00
CA THR A 177 3.80 -11.29 0.66
C THR A 177 4.22 -12.48 -0.21
N LEU A 178 5.07 -12.25 -1.22
CA LEU A 178 5.60 -13.32 -2.08
C LEU A 178 6.44 -14.30 -1.28
N GLU A 179 7.37 -13.81 -0.46
CA GLU A 179 8.24 -14.63 0.40
C GLU A 179 7.41 -15.50 1.35
N ARG A 180 6.43 -14.92 2.03
CA ARG A 180 5.54 -15.67 2.94
C ARG A 180 4.65 -16.67 2.20
N THR A 181 4.13 -16.31 1.01
CA THR A 181 3.23 -17.19 0.25
C THR A 181 3.95 -18.41 -0.29
N PHE A 182 5.20 -18.21 -0.71
CA PHE A 182 6.02 -19.28 -1.30
C PHE A 182 7.08 -19.85 -0.35
N ASP A 183 6.94 -19.57 0.95
CA ASP A 183 7.81 -20.13 1.98
C ASP A 183 7.75 -21.66 1.96
N GLY A 184 8.93 -22.32 2.01
CA GLY A 184 9.06 -23.77 1.91
C GLY A 184 8.80 -24.38 0.52
N ARG A 185 8.43 -23.60 -0.50
CA ARG A 185 8.25 -24.06 -1.88
C ARG A 185 9.61 -24.18 -2.58
N SER A 186 9.93 -25.39 -3.08
CA SER A 186 11.16 -25.63 -3.85
C SER A 186 11.02 -25.37 -5.34
N ASP A 187 9.80 -25.26 -5.83
CA ASP A 187 9.45 -25.08 -7.25
C ASP A 187 9.23 -23.62 -7.65
N ILE A 188 9.21 -22.69 -6.67
CA ILE A 188 9.05 -21.25 -6.89
C ILE A 188 10.14 -20.50 -6.10
N ARG A 189 10.64 -19.41 -6.63
CA ARG A 189 11.58 -18.53 -5.95
C ARG A 189 11.23 -17.06 -6.16
N VAL A 190 11.44 -16.24 -5.14
CA VAL A 190 11.37 -14.79 -5.24
C VAL A 190 12.70 -14.26 -5.78
N LEU A 191 12.66 -13.35 -6.76
CA LEU A 191 13.86 -12.77 -7.33
C LEU A 191 14.58 -11.86 -6.32
N PRO A 192 15.92 -11.86 -6.31
CA PRO A 192 16.69 -10.93 -5.49
C PRO A 192 16.49 -9.48 -5.99
N GLY A 193 16.51 -8.51 -5.07
CA GLY A 193 16.29 -7.11 -5.38
C GLY A 193 14.81 -6.75 -5.53
N ARG A 194 14.53 -5.55 -5.97
CA ARG A 194 13.19 -4.99 -6.16
C ARG A 194 13.09 -4.29 -7.50
N PHE A 195 11.92 -4.27 -8.11
CA PHE A 195 11.65 -3.41 -9.26
C PHE A 195 11.01 -2.06 -8.84
N ALA A 196 10.43 -1.98 -7.65
CA ALA A 196 9.86 -0.75 -7.10
C ALA A 196 10.00 -0.67 -5.59
N ALA A 197 10.12 0.57 -5.10
CA ALA A 197 9.97 0.96 -3.71
C ALA A 197 8.72 1.84 -3.61
N ILE A 198 7.67 1.31 -2.99
CA ILE A 198 6.34 1.90 -2.96
C ILE A 198 6.15 2.63 -1.63
N LYS A 199 5.96 3.94 -1.69
CA LYS A 199 5.66 4.78 -0.52
C LYS A 199 4.18 4.63 -0.16
N HIS A 200 3.88 4.35 1.11
CA HIS A 200 2.52 4.30 1.65
C HIS A 200 2.25 5.48 2.56
N GLY A 201 1.12 6.16 2.34
CA GLY A 201 0.60 7.26 3.16
C GLY A 201 -0.84 7.00 3.60
N ILE A 202 -1.35 7.88 4.44
CA ILE A 202 -2.79 7.96 4.69
C ILE A 202 -3.40 8.76 3.55
N ALA A 203 -4.35 8.18 2.84
CA ALA A 203 -5.14 8.83 1.81
C ALA A 203 -6.39 9.45 2.42
N ILE A 204 -6.72 10.66 2.00
CA ILE A 204 -7.89 11.43 2.43
C ILE A 204 -8.59 11.94 1.17
N PRO A 205 -9.93 11.89 1.05
CA PRO A 205 -10.65 12.47 -0.08
C PRO A 205 -10.24 13.93 -0.33
N ILE A 206 -10.00 14.30 -1.59
CA ILE A 206 -9.44 15.61 -1.96
C ILE A 206 -10.28 16.79 -1.49
N ARG A 207 -11.58 16.60 -1.30
CA ARG A 207 -12.53 17.61 -0.79
C ARG A 207 -12.38 17.92 0.71
N ARG A 208 -11.41 17.30 1.42
CA ARG A 208 -11.19 17.42 2.87
C ARG A 208 -9.78 17.96 3.19
N PRO A 209 -9.46 19.20 2.80
CA PRO A 209 -8.11 19.74 2.95
C PRO A 209 -7.69 20.00 4.41
N LEU A 210 -8.64 20.33 5.30
CA LEU A 210 -8.34 20.54 6.72
C LEU A 210 -8.00 19.22 7.41
N ALA A 211 -8.73 18.15 7.10
CA ALA A 211 -8.41 16.80 7.56
C ALA A 211 -7.03 16.34 7.05
N ALA A 212 -6.69 16.67 5.80
CA ALA A 212 -5.39 16.34 5.24
C ALA A 212 -4.25 17.01 6.01
N ALA A 213 -4.33 18.32 6.25
CA ALA A 213 -3.35 19.06 7.04
C ALA A 213 -3.22 18.53 8.50
N LEU A 214 -4.35 18.15 9.11
CA LEU A 214 -4.38 17.55 10.43
C LEU A 214 -3.63 16.22 10.47
N LEU A 215 -3.81 15.36 9.45
CA LEU A 215 -3.17 14.06 9.36
C LEU A 215 -1.68 14.15 8.98
N GLU A 216 -1.27 15.15 8.22
CA GLU A 216 0.16 15.43 8.00
C GLU A 216 0.86 15.74 9.33
N ARG A 217 0.24 16.57 10.17
CA ARG A 217 0.74 16.85 11.50
C ARG A 217 0.78 15.61 12.39
N PHE A 218 -0.28 14.79 12.38
CA PHE A 218 -0.31 13.50 13.09
C PHE A 218 0.87 12.61 12.71
N ILE A 219 1.15 12.43 11.41
CA ILE A 219 2.29 11.66 10.92
C ILE A 219 3.62 12.26 11.39
N GLY A 220 3.77 13.60 11.33
CA GLY A 220 4.95 14.29 11.84
C GLY A 220 5.23 14.02 13.32
N GLU A 221 4.19 14.07 14.15
CA GLU A 221 4.29 13.86 15.61
C GLU A 221 4.45 12.37 16.01
N THR A 222 4.09 11.44 15.15
CA THR A 222 4.12 9.99 15.45
C THR A 222 5.24 9.24 14.74
N ARG A 223 6.00 9.90 13.88
CA ARG A 223 7.02 9.28 13.03
C ARG A 223 8.10 8.54 13.83
N ASP A 224 8.57 9.14 14.93
CA ASP A 224 9.63 8.55 15.79
C ASP A 224 9.15 7.36 16.62
N LEU A 225 7.85 7.11 16.61
CA LEU A 225 7.19 6.02 17.36
C LEU A 225 6.80 4.84 16.47
N LEU A 226 7.00 4.92 15.14
CA LEU A 226 6.85 3.78 14.25
C LEU A 226 8.09 2.88 14.39
N PRO A 227 7.93 1.55 14.44
CA PRO A 227 9.06 0.63 14.56
C PRO A 227 10.09 0.87 13.45
N ALA A 228 11.38 0.86 13.78
CA ALA A 228 12.49 1.01 12.83
C ALA A 228 12.47 -0.03 11.70
N ASP A 229 11.85 -1.18 11.93
CA ASP A 229 11.70 -2.29 10.98
C ASP A 229 10.66 -2.01 9.87
N SER A 230 9.96 -0.88 9.92
CA SER A 230 8.97 -0.50 8.91
C SER A 230 9.56 0.33 7.76
N GLY A 231 10.78 0.08 7.33
CA GLY A 231 11.39 0.72 6.15
C GLY A 231 11.26 2.25 6.14
N THR A 232 11.59 2.90 7.26
CA THR A 232 11.48 4.36 7.41
C THR A 232 12.35 5.05 6.37
N VAL A 233 11.74 5.79 5.46
CA VAL A 233 12.46 6.62 4.47
C VAL A 233 13.22 7.69 5.24
N PRO A 234 14.57 7.79 5.15
CA PRO A 234 15.30 8.94 5.67
C PRO A 234 14.71 10.22 5.05
N ALA A 235 14.62 11.28 5.83
CA ALA A 235 14.22 12.59 5.30
C ALA A 235 15.09 12.90 4.07
N ALA A 236 14.45 13.30 2.97
CA ALA A 236 15.16 13.71 1.77
C ALA A 236 16.12 14.83 2.18
N SER A 237 17.44 14.58 2.08
CA SER A 237 18.44 15.62 2.14
C SER A 237 18.13 16.60 1.02
N SER A 238 17.93 17.88 1.34
CA SER A 238 17.82 18.94 0.36
C SER A 238 19.00 18.86 -0.61
N PRO A 239 18.80 19.12 -1.91
CA PRO A 239 19.93 19.22 -2.82
C PRO A 239 20.81 20.37 -2.33
N ASP A 240 22.07 20.06 -2.07
CA ASP A 240 23.13 21.01 -1.78
C ASP A 240 23.29 21.91 -3.00
N ASP A 241 22.94 23.18 -2.84
CA ASP A 241 23.23 24.23 -3.82
C ASP A 241 24.74 24.41 -3.87
N GLY A 242 25.41 23.56 -4.64
CA GLY A 242 26.82 23.67 -4.97
C GLY A 242 27.08 24.96 -5.78
N ARG A 243 27.81 25.88 -5.19
CA ARG A 243 28.47 27.00 -5.84
C ARG A 243 29.51 26.54 -6.86
#